data_9552378f90e173414162e99c9864fd06
#
_entry.id   9552378f90e173414162e99c9864fd06
#
_cell.length_a   1.000
_cell.length_b   1.000
_cell.length_c   1.000
_cell.angle_alpha   90.00
_cell.angle_beta   90.00
_cell.angle_gamma   90.00
#
_symmetry.space_group_name_H-M   'P 1'
#
loop_
_entity.id
_entity.type
_entity.pdbx_description
1 polymer ?
#
loop_
_entity_poly.entity_id
_entity_poly.type
_entity_poly.pdbx_seq_one_letter_code
_entity_poly.pdbx_strand_id
1 'polypeptide(L)'
;GQVADLIVLSELILKMAGIEPMGELSDAQMAALSGGPLLQTEAHLTLIPGTTPAAVLLARNSLKKGAMRLYRTLMQNRLAVPLLILVAQQREACVFSDDDVHIKSLSSTFDTCVSILLQYTHFLMSQGTSEYAQLVPSPSAWIRRFGVDVPIAYHLGRLSPDTPENCGVLGPLFFGTFWQLSLPDLVVPMERYQHELDRLKQAVQHVETTTDMTESLKTSARVRLQESMTQLQAELKEQTLAHQATRRRLQTEKGQWFHADIDRAQLIQQLVAQCLYPRALFSPTDAVFAARFLRTIHTLGTPHLPTLGVYDTLLTQHVAPTLFLATENEARSY
;
A
#
# COMPACT_ATOMS: atom_id res chain seq x y z
N GLY A 1 -28.91 -0.72 6.57
CA GLY A 1 -28.78 -1.52 5.34
C GLY A 1 -27.40 -1.37 4.74
N GLN A 2 -27.05 -0.23 4.19
CA GLN A 2 -25.80 -0.02 3.40
C GLN A 2 -24.50 -0.29 4.18
N VAL A 3 -24.43 0.12 5.46
CA VAL A 3 -23.24 -0.12 6.30
C VAL A 3 -23.03 -1.59 6.59
N ALA A 4 -24.13 -2.34 6.86
CA ALA A 4 -24.04 -3.77 7.08
C ALA A 4 -23.57 -4.51 5.81
N ASP A 5 -24.02 -4.07 4.64
CA ASP A 5 -23.61 -4.65 3.36
C ASP A 5 -22.12 -4.38 3.05
N LEU A 6 -21.60 -3.21 3.43
CA LEU A 6 -20.17 -2.88 3.33
C LEU A 6 -19.31 -3.72 4.27
N ILE A 7 -19.77 -3.98 5.51
CA ILE A 7 -19.05 -4.84 6.45
C ILE A 7 -18.97 -6.27 5.92
N VAL A 8 -20.08 -6.80 5.39
CA VAL A 8 -20.10 -8.14 4.76
C VAL A 8 -19.18 -8.20 3.55
N LEU A 9 -19.18 -7.15 2.71
CA LEU A 9 -18.28 -7.05 1.57
C LEU A 9 -16.81 -7.02 2.01
N SER A 10 -16.49 -6.24 3.05
CA SER A 10 -15.15 -6.19 3.64
C SER A 10 -14.69 -7.55 4.13
N GLU A 11 -15.51 -8.23 4.96
CA GLU A 11 -15.18 -9.56 5.47
C GLU A 11 -15.01 -10.57 4.34
N LEU A 12 -15.84 -10.51 3.30
CA LEU A 12 -15.73 -11.37 2.14
C LEU A 12 -14.42 -11.16 1.40
N ILE A 13 -14.07 -9.90 1.11
CA ILE A 13 -12.82 -9.53 0.43
C ILE A 13 -11.61 -9.97 1.27
N LEU A 14 -11.62 -9.68 2.57
CA LEU A 14 -10.55 -10.05 3.49
C LEU A 14 -10.36 -11.57 3.55
N LYS A 15 -11.44 -12.34 3.74
CA LYS A 15 -11.38 -13.80 3.80
C LYS A 15 -10.96 -14.43 2.48
N MET A 16 -11.48 -13.97 1.35
CA MET A 16 -11.21 -14.55 0.03
C MET A 16 -9.85 -14.14 -0.52
N ALA A 17 -9.41 -12.92 -0.24
CA ALA A 17 -8.09 -12.40 -0.63
C ALA A 17 -6.99 -12.77 0.36
N GLY A 18 -7.34 -13.28 1.54
CA GLY A 18 -6.38 -13.58 2.60
C GLY A 18 -5.72 -12.34 3.19
N ILE A 19 -6.45 -11.23 3.18
CA ILE A 19 -6.01 -9.96 3.73
C ILE A 19 -6.56 -9.88 5.15
N GLU A 20 -5.71 -9.70 6.15
CA GLU A 20 -6.16 -9.41 7.51
C GLU A 20 -6.52 -7.93 7.67
N PRO A 21 -7.55 -7.60 8.48
CA PRO A 21 -7.82 -6.22 8.82
C PRO A 21 -6.56 -5.60 9.45
N MET A 22 -6.33 -4.32 9.19
CA MET A 22 -5.21 -3.58 9.75
C MET A 22 -5.27 -3.58 11.27
N GLY A 23 -4.61 -4.59 11.87
CA GLY A 23 -4.27 -4.65 13.28
C GLY A 23 -2.90 -4.03 13.54
N GLU A 24 -2.41 -4.13 14.76
CA GLU A 24 -1.03 -3.80 15.06
C GLU A 24 -0.09 -4.70 14.25
N LEU A 25 0.78 -4.08 13.44
CA LEU A 25 1.76 -4.81 12.66
C LEU A 25 2.86 -5.32 13.60
N SER A 26 3.20 -6.59 13.50
CA SER A 26 4.39 -7.12 14.17
C SER A 26 5.67 -6.56 13.56
N ASP A 27 6.78 -6.64 14.30
CA ASP A 27 8.10 -6.20 13.81
C ASP A 27 8.48 -6.87 12.48
N ALA A 28 8.11 -8.14 12.31
CA ALA A 28 8.38 -8.86 11.07
C ALA A 28 7.56 -8.36 9.89
N GLN A 29 6.28 -8.02 10.11
CA GLN A 29 5.42 -7.42 9.10
C GLN A 29 5.89 -5.99 8.78
N MET A 30 6.22 -5.20 9.80
CA MET A 30 6.76 -3.85 9.62
C MET A 30 8.05 -3.88 8.79
N ALA A 31 8.97 -4.79 9.07
CA ALA A 31 10.20 -4.96 8.30
C ALA A 31 9.96 -5.42 6.85
N ALA A 32 8.85 -6.11 6.59
CA ALA A 32 8.47 -6.59 5.26
C ALA A 32 7.62 -5.62 4.44
N LEU A 33 7.14 -4.50 5.02
CA LEU A 33 6.23 -3.55 4.35
C LEU A 33 6.76 -3.01 3.02
N SER A 34 8.07 -2.82 2.93
CA SER A 34 8.72 -2.34 1.69
C SER A 34 9.04 -3.45 0.70
N GLY A 35 8.82 -4.71 1.05
CA GLY A 35 9.05 -5.86 0.17
C GLY A 35 7.95 -6.08 -0.84
N GLY A 36 8.20 -6.99 -1.77
CA GLY A 36 7.20 -7.42 -2.73
C GLY A 36 6.12 -8.33 -2.09
N PRO A 37 5.06 -8.66 -2.86
CA PRO A 37 3.92 -9.42 -2.34
C PRO A 37 4.27 -10.82 -1.82
N LEU A 38 5.31 -11.46 -2.36
CA LEU A 38 5.74 -12.77 -1.87
C LEU A 38 6.39 -12.66 -0.49
N LEU A 39 7.31 -11.69 -0.31
CA LEU A 39 7.93 -11.44 1.00
C LEU A 39 6.90 -11.07 2.06
N GLN A 40 5.95 -10.20 1.74
CA GLN A 40 4.87 -9.82 2.66
C GLN A 40 4.01 -11.04 3.05
N THR A 41 3.66 -11.90 2.08
CA THR A 41 2.90 -13.12 2.33
C THR A 41 3.68 -14.09 3.23
N GLU A 42 4.99 -14.28 3.00
CA GLU A 42 5.81 -15.15 3.85
C GLU A 42 5.92 -14.60 5.28
N ALA A 43 6.13 -13.29 5.43
CA ALA A 43 6.17 -12.64 6.74
C ALA A 43 4.86 -12.80 7.51
N HIS A 44 3.72 -12.72 6.82
CA HIS A 44 2.40 -12.91 7.41
C HIS A 44 2.18 -14.36 7.88
N LEU A 45 2.49 -15.34 7.03
CA LEU A 45 2.29 -16.75 7.33
C LEU A 45 3.17 -17.27 8.48
N THR A 46 4.33 -16.65 8.73
CA THR A 46 5.21 -17.02 9.85
C THR A 46 4.66 -16.65 11.23
N LEU A 47 3.67 -15.77 11.28
CA LEU A 47 3.09 -15.28 12.54
C LEU A 47 1.97 -16.17 13.08
N ILE A 48 1.51 -17.16 12.32
CA ILE A 48 0.46 -18.07 12.77
C ILE A 48 1.05 -19.10 13.72
N PRO A 49 0.75 -19.05 15.04
CA PRO A 49 1.35 -19.96 16.03
C PRO A 49 1.05 -21.42 15.71
N GLY A 50 2.06 -22.29 15.86
CA GLY A 50 1.89 -23.74 15.69
C GLY A 50 1.79 -24.24 14.25
N THR A 51 2.04 -23.37 13.26
CA THR A 51 2.02 -23.79 11.85
C THR A 51 3.33 -24.47 11.45
N THR A 52 3.22 -25.66 10.89
CA THR A 52 4.34 -26.34 10.25
C THR A 52 4.64 -25.72 8.89
N PRO A 53 5.88 -25.83 8.35
CA PRO A 53 6.20 -25.33 7.01
C PRO A 53 5.27 -25.88 5.91
N ALA A 54 4.80 -27.12 6.05
CA ALA A 54 3.84 -27.73 5.12
C ALA A 54 2.46 -27.06 5.21
N ALA A 55 1.99 -26.75 6.43
CA ALA A 55 0.71 -26.05 6.62
C ALA A 55 0.75 -24.62 6.08
N VAL A 56 1.87 -23.92 6.26
CA VAL A 56 2.12 -22.58 5.67
C VAL A 56 2.03 -22.63 4.15
N LEU A 57 2.66 -23.60 3.51
CA LEU A 57 2.60 -23.77 2.05
C LEU A 57 1.19 -24.08 1.54
N LEU A 58 0.43 -24.91 2.26
CA LEU A 58 -0.96 -25.22 1.92
C LEU A 58 -1.84 -23.96 2.05
N ALA A 59 -1.70 -23.23 3.15
CA ALA A 59 -2.42 -21.98 3.38
C ALA A 59 -2.13 -20.95 2.25
N ARG A 60 -0.85 -20.73 1.92
CA ARG A 60 -0.42 -19.85 0.83
C ARG A 60 -1.05 -20.21 -0.51
N ASN A 61 -1.03 -21.49 -0.89
CA ASN A 61 -1.61 -21.95 -2.15
C ASN A 61 -3.13 -21.77 -2.17
N SER A 62 -3.79 -21.99 -1.04
CA SER A 62 -5.24 -21.78 -0.89
C SER A 62 -5.58 -20.30 -1.04
N LEU A 63 -4.84 -19.40 -0.37
CA LEU A 63 -5.01 -17.96 -0.45
C LEU A 63 -4.80 -17.45 -1.89
N LYS A 64 -3.71 -17.85 -2.53
CA LYS A 64 -3.42 -17.49 -3.92
C LYS A 64 -4.52 -17.94 -4.88
N LYS A 65 -5.03 -19.17 -4.74
CA LYS A 65 -6.13 -19.69 -5.55
C LYS A 65 -7.43 -18.94 -5.27
N GLY A 66 -7.72 -18.63 -4.01
CA GLY A 66 -8.89 -17.85 -3.59
C GLY A 66 -8.87 -16.44 -4.17
N ALA A 67 -7.76 -15.74 -4.01
CA ALA A 67 -7.54 -14.40 -4.54
C ALA A 67 -7.70 -14.36 -6.08
N MET A 68 -7.06 -15.27 -6.79
CA MET A 68 -7.17 -15.37 -8.24
C MET A 68 -8.60 -15.70 -8.69
N ARG A 69 -9.30 -16.57 -7.98
CA ARG A 69 -10.70 -16.91 -8.28
C ARG A 69 -11.61 -15.70 -8.10
N LEU A 70 -11.47 -14.98 -6.99
CA LEU A 70 -12.22 -13.76 -6.72
C LEU A 70 -11.96 -12.72 -7.81
N TYR A 71 -10.70 -12.45 -8.12
CA TYR A 71 -10.31 -11.48 -9.16
C TYR A 71 -10.95 -11.83 -10.50
N ARG A 72 -10.81 -13.08 -10.95
CA ARG A 72 -11.42 -13.53 -12.22
C ARG A 72 -12.94 -13.35 -12.22
N THR A 73 -13.61 -13.71 -11.14
CA THR A 73 -15.06 -13.55 -11.03
C THR A 73 -15.48 -12.08 -11.11
N LEU A 74 -14.78 -11.19 -10.43
CA LEU A 74 -15.02 -9.75 -10.47
C LEU A 74 -14.81 -9.17 -11.88
N MET A 75 -13.75 -9.60 -12.55
CA MET A 75 -13.44 -9.14 -13.92
C MET A 75 -14.44 -9.68 -14.96
N GLN A 76 -14.79 -10.96 -14.89
CA GLN A 76 -15.75 -11.59 -15.82
C GLN A 76 -17.14 -10.98 -15.72
N ASN A 77 -17.56 -10.63 -14.49
CA ASN A 77 -18.86 -9.99 -14.27
C ASN A 77 -18.79 -8.46 -14.36
N ARG A 78 -17.66 -7.87 -14.72
CA ARG A 78 -17.44 -6.42 -14.81
C ARG A 78 -17.77 -5.67 -13.52
N LEU A 79 -17.56 -6.29 -12.36
CA LEU A 79 -17.87 -5.72 -11.04
C LEU A 79 -16.67 -5.04 -10.37
N ALA A 80 -15.44 -5.31 -10.83
CA ALA A 80 -14.22 -4.83 -10.18
C ALA A 80 -14.20 -3.32 -9.99
N VAL A 81 -14.36 -2.55 -11.06
CA VAL A 81 -14.36 -1.08 -11.01
C VAL A 81 -15.66 -0.48 -10.46
N PRO A 82 -16.86 -0.97 -10.81
CA PRO A 82 -18.09 -0.47 -10.18
C PRO A 82 -18.11 -0.60 -8.66
N LEU A 83 -17.61 -1.69 -8.09
CA LEU A 83 -17.49 -1.85 -6.63
C LEU A 83 -16.50 -0.85 -6.03
N LEU A 84 -15.36 -0.60 -6.70
CA LEU A 84 -14.39 0.40 -6.27
C LEU A 84 -15.00 1.81 -6.23
N ILE A 85 -15.77 2.16 -7.27
CA ILE A 85 -16.49 3.44 -7.35
C ILE A 85 -17.52 3.56 -6.23
N LEU A 86 -18.32 2.52 -6.00
CA LEU A 86 -19.33 2.52 -4.94
C LEU A 86 -18.73 2.73 -3.55
N VAL A 87 -17.61 2.05 -3.23
CA VAL A 87 -16.93 2.22 -1.95
C VAL A 87 -16.35 3.63 -1.80
N ALA A 88 -15.75 4.17 -2.87
CA ALA A 88 -15.23 5.54 -2.87
C ALA A 88 -16.35 6.56 -2.67
N GLN A 89 -17.49 6.43 -3.36
CA GLN A 89 -18.64 7.31 -3.19
C GLN A 89 -19.28 7.18 -1.81
N GLN A 90 -19.31 5.97 -1.24
CA GLN A 90 -19.82 5.76 0.13
C GLN A 90 -18.94 6.45 1.18
N ARG A 91 -17.62 6.45 1.00
CA ARG A 91 -16.69 7.21 1.83
C ARG A 91 -17.02 8.70 1.81
N GLU A 92 -17.20 9.30 0.63
CA GLU A 92 -17.56 10.71 0.50
C GLU A 92 -18.94 11.01 1.13
N ALA A 93 -19.93 10.15 0.90
CA ALA A 93 -21.25 10.29 1.47
C ALA A 93 -21.24 10.26 3.02
N CYS A 94 -20.34 9.50 3.64
CA CYS A 94 -20.20 9.50 5.10
C CYS A 94 -19.79 10.88 5.65
N VAL A 95 -18.92 11.59 4.94
CA VAL A 95 -18.41 12.90 5.39
C VAL A 95 -19.47 14.00 5.27
N PHE A 96 -20.35 13.91 4.26
CA PHE A 96 -21.36 14.91 3.94
C PHE A 96 -22.79 14.46 4.33
N SER A 97 -22.91 13.47 5.22
CA SER A 97 -24.22 13.04 5.72
C SER A 97 -24.84 14.09 6.62
N ASP A 98 -26.07 14.51 6.30
CA ASP A 98 -26.89 15.41 7.14
C ASP A 98 -27.64 14.64 8.26
N ASP A 99 -27.42 13.33 8.39
CA ASP A 99 -28.07 12.51 9.39
C ASP A 99 -27.52 12.83 10.79
N ASP A 100 -28.42 12.86 11.76
CA ASP A 100 -28.10 13.07 13.19
C ASP A 100 -27.40 11.81 13.78
N VAL A 101 -26.28 11.42 13.15
CA VAL A 101 -25.49 10.23 13.50
C VAL A 101 -24.42 10.61 14.53
N HIS A 102 -24.30 9.79 15.56
CA HIS A 102 -23.26 10.00 16.56
C HIS A 102 -21.86 9.97 15.92
N ILE A 103 -21.03 10.98 16.23
CA ILE A 103 -19.71 11.19 15.62
C ILE A 103 -18.81 9.95 15.63
N LYS A 104 -18.87 9.14 16.69
CA LYS A 104 -18.13 7.89 16.78
C LYS A 104 -18.59 6.85 15.74
N SER A 105 -19.88 6.78 15.45
CA SER A 105 -20.43 5.88 14.43
C SER A 105 -20.03 6.36 13.04
N LEU A 106 -20.04 7.66 12.80
CA LEU A 106 -19.60 8.28 11.55
C LEU A 106 -18.12 8.01 11.30
N SER A 107 -17.26 8.27 12.29
CA SER A 107 -15.81 8.02 12.23
C SER A 107 -15.51 6.53 11.96
N SER A 108 -16.16 5.61 12.67
CA SER A 108 -15.99 4.18 12.44
C SER A 108 -16.42 3.73 11.04
N THR A 109 -17.49 4.30 10.50
CA THR A 109 -17.97 4.01 9.14
C THR A 109 -16.99 4.56 8.11
N PHE A 110 -16.49 5.77 8.31
CA PHE A 110 -15.46 6.39 7.46
C PHE A 110 -14.19 5.54 7.43
N ASP A 111 -13.64 5.16 8.58
CA ASP A 111 -12.46 4.30 8.69
C ASP A 111 -12.66 2.96 7.97
N THR A 112 -13.84 2.37 8.11
CA THR A 112 -14.20 1.12 7.42
C THR A 112 -14.18 1.32 5.90
N CYS A 113 -14.78 2.39 5.39
CA CYS A 113 -14.78 2.70 3.97
C CYS A 113 -13.36 2.94 3.42
N VAL A 114 -12.53 3.69 4.15
CA VAL A 114 -11.12 3.94 3.76
C VAL A 114 -10.33 2.64 3.74
N SER A 115 -10.45 1.84 4.79
CA SER A 115 -9.76 0.54 4.90
C SER A 115 -10.13 -0.39 3.74
N ILE A 116 -11.43 -0.54 3.44
CA ILE A 116 -11.91 -1.36 2.32
C ILE A 116 -11.38 -0.82 1.00
N LEU A 117 -11.46 0.49 0.79
CA LEU A 117 -11.04 1.14 -0.44
C LEU A 117 -9.55 0.88 -0.73
N LEU A 118 -8.69 1.07 0.27
CA LEU A 118 -7.25 0.86 0.14
C LEU A 118 -6.90 -0.62 -0.08
N GLN A 119 -7.49 -1.52 0.69
CA GLN A 119 -7.26 -2.96 0.59
C GLN A 119 -7.77 -3.51 -0.75
N TYR A 120 -8.96 -3.10 -1.17
CA TYR A 120 -9.53 -3.53 -2.44
C TYR A 120 -8.72 -3.02 -3.63
N THR A 121 -8.26 -1.77 -3.56
CA THR A 121 -7.34 -1.18 -4.54
C THR A 121 -6.04 -1.99 -4.62
N HIS A 122 -5.43 -2.28 -3.48
CA HIS A 122 -4.21 -3.10 -3.41
C HIS A 122 -4.46 -4.50 -3.98
N PHE A 123 -5.56 -5.13 -3.64
CA PHE A 123 -5.96 -6.44 -4.17
C PHE A 123 -6.07 -6.42 -5.71
N LEU A 124 -6.81 -5.48 -6.27
CA LEU A 124 -6.98 -5.37 -7.73
C LEU A 124 -5.64 -5.14 -8.44
N MET A 125 -4.79 -4.26 -7.88
CA MET A 125 -3.47 -3.98 -8.44
C MET A 125 -2.52 -5.19 -8.35
N SER A 126 -2.54 -5.93 -7.26
CA SER A 126 -1.66 -7.09 -7.05
C SER A 126 -2.03 -8.28 -7.94
N GLN A 127 -3.31 -8.43 -8.31
CA GLN A 127 -3.77 -9.51 -9.16
C GLN A 127 -3.67 -9.20 -10.67
N GLY A 128 -3.77 -7.91 -11.06
CA GLY A 128 -3.77 -7.51 -12.46
C GLY A 128 -3.40 -6.04 -12.63
N THR A 129 -2.11 -5.71 -12.53
CA THR A 129 -1.61 -4.32 -12.61
C THR A 129 -1.94 -3.66 -13.94
N SER A 130 -1.79 -4.37 -15.06
CA SER A 130 -2.06 -3.84 -16.41
C SER A 130 -3.54 -3.61 -16.66
N GLU A 131 -4.38 -4.55 -16.25
CA GLU A 131 -5.83 -4.43 -16.35
C GLU A 131 -6.35 -3.32 -15.43
N TYR A 132 -5.82 -3.21 -14.22
CA TYR A 132 -6.15 -2.13 -13.31
C TYR A 132 -5.85 -0.76 -13.95
N ALA A 133 -4.65 -0.57 -14.50
CA ALA A 133 -4.24 0.67 -15.15
C ALA A 133 -5.14 1.08 -16.33
N GLN A 134 -5.71 0.10 -17.04
CA GLN A 134 -6.59 0.34 -18.19
C GLN A 134 -8.05 0.63 -17.80
N LEU A 135 -8.53 0.02 -16.72
CA LEU A 135 -9.95 0.03 -16.36
C LEU A 135 -10.29 1.09 -15.31
N VAL A 136 -9.35 1.43 -14.43
CA VAL A 136 -9.59 2.40 -13.36
C VAL A 136 -9.67 3.81 -13.94
N PRO A 137 -10.67 4.61 -13.49
CA PRO A 137 -10.75 6.02 -13.88
C PRO A 137 -9.47 6.79 -13.57
N SER A 138 -9.14 7.76 -14.41
CA SER A 138 -8.03 8.69 -14.15
C SER A 138 -8.30 9.55 -12.91
N PRO A 139 -7.27 10.13 -12.27
CA PRO A 139 -7.45 11.03 -11.13
C PRO A 139 -8.44 12.17 -11.42
N SER A 140 -8.35 12.77 -12.59
CA SER A 140 -9.29 13.82 -13.02
C SER A 140 -10.74 13.32 -13.14
N ALA A 141 -10.94 12.09 -13.60
CA ALA A 141 -12.27 11.48 -13.64
C ALA A 141 -12.80 11.15 -12.24
N TRP A 142 -11.95 10.68 -11.34
CA TRP A 142 -12.30 10.46 -9.93
C TRP A 142 -12.82 11.74 -9.27
N ILE A 143 -12.11 12.85 -9.45
CA ILE A 143 -12.48 14.15 -8.87
C ILE A 143 -13.76 14.69 -9.53
N ARG A 144 -13.79 14.82 -10.87
CA ARG A 144 -14.86 15.55 -11.58
C ARG A 144 -16.15 14.76 -11.72
N ARG A 145 -16.05 13.44 -11.93
CA ARG A 145 -17.22 12.59 -12.22
C ARG A 145 -17.76 11.88 -10.99
N PHE A 146 -16.89 11.48 -10.07
CA PHE A 146 -17.28 10.69 -8.91
C PHE A 146 -17.21 11.46 -7.59
N GLY A 147 -16.74 12.71 -7.59
CA GLY A 147 -16.70 13.59 -6.42
C GLY A 147 -15.70 13.19 -5.35
N VAL A 148 -14.70 12.38 -5.72
CA VAL A 148 -13.69 11.88 -4.77
C VAL A 148 -12.66 12.97 -4.50
N ASP A 149 -12.21 13.08 -3.24
CA ASP A 149 -11.19 14.04 -2.83
C ASP A 149 -9.83 13.80 -3.53
N VAL A 150 -9.05 14.86 -3.66
CA VAL A 150 -7.82 14.88 -4.46
C VAL A 150 -6.82 13.81 -4.02
N PRO A 151 -6.44 13.68 -2.72
CA PRO A 151 -5.50 12.66 -2.27
C PRO A 151 -5.91 11.23 -2.62
N ILE A 152 -7.17 10.88 -2.37
CA ILE A 152 -7.69 9.55 -2.71
C ILE A 152 -7.73 9.34 -4.22
N ALA A 153 -8.18 10.33 -4.99
CA ALA A 153 -8.24 10.24 -6.45
C ALA A 153 -6.87 9.91 -7.06
N TYR A 154 -5.80 10.55 -6.56
CA TYR A 154 -4.44 10.24 -7.01
C TYR A 154 -3.91 8.92 -6.47
N HIS A 155 -4.30 8.51 -5.28
CA HIS A 155 -3.95 7.18 -4.76
C HIS A 155 -4.59 6.06 -5.60
N LEU A 156 -5.87 6.18 -5.92
CA LEU A 156 -6.59 5.21 -6.75
C LEU A 156 -6.08 5.19 -8.20
N GLY A 157 -5.88 6.37 -8.78
CA GLY A 157 -5.44 6.55 -10.16
C GLY A 157 -3.92 6.60 -10.36
N ARG A 158 -3.11 6.14 -9.39
CA ARG A 158 -1.65 6.30 -9.42
C ARG A 158 -0.93 5.69 -10.62
N LEU A 159 -1.54 4.73 -11.31
CA LEU A 159 -1.01 4.13 -12.54
C LEU A 159 -1.44 4.87 -13.82
N SER A 160 -2.30 5.87 -13.70
CA SER A 160 -2.71 6.70 -14.83
C SER A 160 -1.57 7.65 -15.22
N PRO A 161 -1.37 7.90 -16.53
CA PRO A 161 -0.43 8.90 -17.02
C PRO A 161 -0.92 10.34 -16.85
N ASP A 162 -2.13 10.56 -16.31
CA ASP A 162 -2.70 11.89 -16.14
C ASP A 162 -1.79 12.79 -15.32
N THR A 163 -1.50 13.96 -15.85
CA THR A 163 -0.81 15.02 -15.10
C THR A 163 -1.83 15.88 -14.36
N PRO A 164 -1.57 16.23 -13.11
CA PRO A 164 -2.46 17.09 -12.36
C PRO A 164 -2.53 18.50 -12.97
N GLU A 165 -3.74 19.02 -13.09
CA GLU A 165 -3.96 20.35 -13.71
C GLU A 165 -3.67 21.51 -12.75
N ASN A 166 -3.80 21.30 -11.44
CA ASN A 166 -3.67 22.37 -10.45
C ASN A 166 -2.92 21.87 -9.20
N CYS A 167 -1.60 21.96 -9.23
CA CYS A 167 -0.70 21.54 -8.14
C CYS A 167 -0.06 22.70 -7.40
N GLY A 168 -0.48 23.93 -7.69
CA GLY A 168 0.10 25.12 -7.07
C GLY A 168 1.61 25.19 -7.30
N VAL A 169 2.35 25.50 -6.22
CA VAL A 169 3.81 25.65 -6.27
C VAL A 169 4.58 24.32 -6.35
N LEU A 170 3.91 23.17 -6.06
CA LEU A 170 4.56 21.86 -6.16
C LEU A 170 4.87 21.47 -7.61
N GLY A 171 4.06 21.96 -8.53
CA GLY A 171 4.16 21.60 -9.95
C GLY A 171 3.68 20.17 -10.25
N PRO A 172 3.25 19.91 -11.50
CA PRO A 172 2.66 18.65 -11.90
C PRO A 172 3.66 17.48 -11.86
N LEU A 173 4.92 17.73 -12.18
CA LEU A 173 5.96 16.70 -12.22
C LEU A 173 6.24 16.15 -10.82
N PHE A 174 6.46 17.01 -9.83
CA PHE A 174 6.69 16.58 -8.44
C PHE A 174 5.48 15.88 -7.85
N PHE A 175 4.30 16.50 -7.99
CA PHE A 175 3.06 15.96 -7.45
C PHE A 175 2.73 14.58 -8.04
N GLY A 176 2.84 14.44 -9.36
CA GLY A 176 2.67 13.15 -10.04
C GLY A 176 3.68 12.10 -9.55
N THR A 177 4.96 12.46 -9.44
CA THR A 177 6.01 11.57 -8.94
C THR A 177 5.72 11.10 -7.53
N PHE A 178 5.30 11.99 -6.62
CA PHE A 178 4.95 11.63 -5.25
C PHE A 178 3.79 10.62 -5.18
N TRP A 179 2.72 10.85 -5.94
CA TRP A 179 1.53 10.00 -5.87
C TRP A 179 1.64 8.69 -6.65
N GLN A 180 2.49 8.63 -7.69
CA GLN A 180 2.73 7.41 -8.46
C GLN A 180 3.58 6.38 -7.73
N LEU A 181 4.54 6.83 -6.92
CA LEU A 181 5.47 5.94 -6.23
C LEU A 181 4.84 5.29 -5.00
N SER A 182 5.38 4.13 -4.65
CA SER A 182 5.02 3.33 -3.48
C SER A 182 6.25 3.00 -2.64
N LEU A 183 6.05 2.46 -1.43
CA LEU A 183 7.15 2.14 -0.53
C LEU A 183 8.17 1.15 -1.14
N PRO A 184 7.76 0.08 -1.83
CA PRO A 184 8.69 -0.83 -2.52
C PRO A 184 9.59 -0.16 -3.57
N ASP A 185 9.15 0.97 -4.16
CA ASP A 185 9.96 1.71 -5.13
C ASP A 185 11.12 2.47 -4.48
N LEU A 186 10.99 2.80 -3.19
CA LEU A 186 11.98 3.60 -2.44
C LEU A 186 12.92 2.76 -1.58
N VAL A 187 12.49 1.60 -1.14
CA VAL A 187 13.23 0.78 -0.17
C VAL A 187 13.15 -0.70 -0.54
N VAL A 188 14.30 -1.36 -0.62
CA VAL A 188 14.39 -2.82 -0.76
C VAL A 188 14.82 -3.40 0.58
N PRO A 189 14.00 -4.22 1.25
CA PRO A 189 14.31 -4.79 2.57
C PRO A 189 15.22 -6.03 2.43
N MET A 190 16.48 -5.81 2.03
CA MET A 190 17.47 -6.88 1.74
C MET A 190 17.61 -7.87 2.88
N GLU A 191 17.72 -7.37 4.12
CA GLU A 191 17.89 -8.21 5.31
C GLU A 191 16.68 -9.13 5.52
N ARG A 192 15.46 -8.62 5.26
CA ARG A 192 14.26 -9.42 5.41
C ARG A 192 14.14 -10.50 4.33
N TYR A 193 14.49 -10.18 3.09
CA TYR A 193 14.59 -11.19 2.02
C TYR A 193 15.59 -12.28 2.37
N GLN A 194 16.77 -11.89 2.86
CA GLN A 194 17.80 -12.86 3.26
C GLN A 194 17.32 -13.75 4.40
N HIS A 195 16.71 -13.17 5.42
CA HIS A 195 16.14 -13.91 6.54
C HIS A 195 15.10 -14.95 6.08
N GLU A 196 14.20 -14.58 5.16
CA GLU A 196 13.21 -15.53 4.65
C GLU A 196 13.82 -16.63 3.78
N LEU A 197 14.82 -16.30 2.97
CA LEU A 197 15.55 -17.30 2.20
C LEU A 197 16.26 -18.31 3.10
N ASP A 198 16.87 -17.85 4.18
CA ASP A 198 17.55 -18.72 5.15
C ASP A 198 16.55 -19.58 5.93
N ARG A 199 15.39 -19.04 6.31
CA ARG A 199 14.27 -19.80 6.88
C ARG A 199 13.80 -20.92 5.95
N LEU A 200 13.62 -20.62 4.66
CA LEU A 200 13.22 -21.62 3.67
C LEU A 200 14.29 -22.71 3.48
N LYS A 201 15.58 -22.35 3.49
CA LYS A 201 16.67 -23.33 3.46
C LYS A 201 16.64 -24.28 4.68
N GLN A 202 16.44 -23.71 5.87
CA GLN A 202 16.30 -24.51 7.10
C GLN A 202 15.08 -25.44 7.02
N ALA A 203 13.96 -24.96 6.44
CA ALA A 203 12.78 -25.79 6.24
C ALA A 203 13.04 -26.96 5.29
N VAL A 204 13.83 -26.77 4.22
CA VAL A 204 14.27 -27.86 3.32
C VAL A 204 15.06 -28.91 4.08
N GLN A 205 16.05 -28.48 4.88
CA GLN A 205 16.86 -29.38 5.71
C GLN A 205 16.02 -30.16 6.73
N HIS A 206 15.07 -29.48 7.36
CA HIS A 206 14.15 -30.13 8.30
C HIS A 206 13.28 -31.22 7.63
N VAL A 207 12.76 -30.96 6.43
CA VAL A 207 11.99 -31.95 5.65
C VAL A 207 12.84 -33.18 5.32
N GLU A 208 14.13 -33.01 5.02
CA GLU A 208 15.04 -34.13 4.73
C GLU A 208 15.34 -34.97 5.97
N THR A 209 15.44 -34.37 7.16
CA THR A 209 15.78 -35.04 8.42
C THR A 209 14.56 -35.64 9.13
N THR A 210 13.35 -35.27 8.76
CA THR A 210 12.12 -35.77 9.40
C THR A 210 11.87 -37.22 9.03
N THR A 211 11.70 -38.10 10.03
CA THR A 211 11.45 -39.55 9.84
C THR A 211 9.99 -39.90 9.59
N ASP A 212 9.05 -39.04 10.00
CA ASP A 212 7.61 -39.36 10.01
C ASP A 212 6.92 -39.08 8.64
N MET A 213 7.66 -38.64 7.63
CA MET A 213 7.13 -38.36 6.30
C MET A 213 7.53 -39.43 5.29
N THR A 214 6.60 -39.80 4.40
CA THR A 214 6.88 -40.67 3.27
C THR A 214 7.79 -39.98 2.26
N GLU A 215 8.64 -40.69 1.53
CA GLU A 215 9.58 -40.13 0.56
C GLU A 215 8.88 -39.32 -0.56
N SER A 216 7.69 -39.71 -0.95
CA SER A 216 6.87 -38.95 -1.91
C SER A 216 6.46 -37.57 -1.37
N LEU A 217 6.07 -37.49 -0.09
CA LEU A 217 5.71 -36.23 0.57
C LEU A 217 6.94 -35.35 0.76
N LYS A 218 8.09 -35.91 1.16
CA LYS A 218 9.36 -35.18 1.29
C LYS A 218 9.77 -34.55 -0.04
N THR A 219 9.75 -35.34 -1.11
CA THR A 219 10.08 -34.85 -2.46
C THR A 219 9.17 -33.72 -2.89
N SER A 220 7.85 -33.87 -2.68
CA SER A 220 6.87 -32.84 -3.01
C SER A 220 7.07 -31.56 -2.20
N ALA A 221 7.33 -31.67 -0.89
CA ALA A 221 7.60 -30.54 -0.01
C ALA A 221 8.90 -29.82 -0.40
N ARG A 222 9.97 -30.56 -0.68
CA ARG A 222 11.25 -30.02 -1.13
C ARG A 222 11.11 -29.22 -2.43
N VAL A 223 10.44 -29.78 -3.44
CA VAL A 223 10.22 -29.09 -4.72
C VAL A 223 9.49 -27.75 -4.49
N ARG A 224 8.42 -27.76 -3.70
CA ARG A 224 7.65 -26.55 -3.40
C ARG A 224 8.45 -25.48 -2.65
N LEU A 225 9.28 -25.90 -1.68
CA LEU A 225 10.16 -24.97 -0.95
C LEU A 225 11.20 -24.36 -1.87
N GLN A 226 11.79 -25.16 -2.76
CA GLN A 226 12.74 -24.70 -3.78
C GLN A 226 12.10 -23.74 -4.77
N GLU A 227 10.88 -24.01 -5.24
CA GLU A 227 10.09 -23.08 -6.07
C GLU A 227 9.83 -21.76 -5.35
N SER A 228 9.46 -21.80 -4.05
CA SER A 228 9.26 -20.59 -3.25
C SER A 228 10.55 -19.77 -3.12
N MET A 229 11.69 -20.42 -2.87
CA MET A 229 13.00 -19.74 -2.83
C MET A 229 13.34 -19.09 -4.16
N THR A 230 13.12 -19.79 -5.27
CA THR A 230 13.39 -19.26 -6.60
C THR A 230 12.51 -18.05 -6.92
N GLN A 231 11.21 -18.12 -6.58
CA GLN A 231 10.28 -17.01 -6.77
C GLN A 231 10.66 -15.81 -5.91
N LEU A 232 11.04 -16.03 -4.64
CA LEU A 232 11.46 -14.95 -3.73
C LEU A 232 12.76 -14.27 -4.19
N GLN A 233 13.71 -15.04 -4.72
CA GLN A 233 14.93 -14.50 -5.32
C GLN A 233 14.64 -13.68 -6.60
N ALA A 234 13.70 -14.16 -7.42
CA ALA A 234 13.26 -13.43 -8.61
C ALA A 234 12.59 -12.10 -8.24
N GLU A 235 11.70 -12.12 -7.24
CA GLU A 235 11.05 -10.91 -6.71
C GLU A 235 12.08 -9.91 -6.19
N LEU A 236 13.05 -10.36 -5.38
CA LEU A 236 14.12 -9.50 -4.88
C LEU A 236 14.91 -8.84 -6.02
N LYS A 237 15.25 -9.62 -7.05
CA LYS A 237 15.99 -9.11 -8.22
C LYS A 237 15.17 -8.06 -8.97
N GLU A 238 13.91 -8.35 -9.23
CA GLU A 238 12.98 -7.44 -9.92
C GLU A 238 12.81 -6.14 -9.12
N GLN A 239 12.55 -6.24 -7.82
CA GLN A 239 12.41 -5.07 -6.96
C GLN A 239 13.69 -4.25 -6.89
N THR A 240 14.86 -4.89 -6.85
CA THR A 240 16.15 -4.17 -6.86
C THR A 240 16.35 -3.39 -8.16
N LEU A 241 15.99 -3.96 -9.30
CA LEU A 241 16.05 -3.27 -10.59
C LEU A 241 15.07 -2.10 -10.67
N ALA A 242 13.83 -2.30 -10.21
CA ALA A 242 12.81 -1.25 -10.15
C ALA A 242 13.24 -0.10 -9.24
N HIS A 243 13.76 -0.40 -8.05
CA HIS A 243 14.31 0.60 -7.13
C HIS A 243 15.46 1.40 -7.77
N GLN A 244 16.38 0.74 -8.47
CA GLN A 244 17.47 1.44 -9.16
C GLN A 244 16.95 2.34 -10.28
N ALA A 245 15.96 1.89 -11.04
CA ALA A 245 15.31 2.69 -12.08
C ALA A 245 14.61 3.92 -11.48
N THR A 246 13.85 3.73 -10.40
CA THR A 246 13.21 4.83 -9.66
C THR A 246 14.23 5.83 -9.15
N ARG A 247 15.32 5.37 -8.54
CA ARG A 247 16.38 6.26 -8.04
C ARG A 247 17.01 7.09 -9.17
N ARG A 248 17.26 6.50 -10.35
CA ARG A 248 17.76 7.22 -11.53
C ARG A 248 16.75 8.26 -12.01
N ARG A 249 15.45 7.88 -12.08
CA ARG A 249 14.36 8.81 -12.42
C ARG A 249 14.35 10.01 -11.49
N LEU A 250 14.31 9.79 -10.17
CA LEU A 250 14.32 10.86 -9.17
C LEU A 250 15.56 11.77 -9.29
N GLN A 251 16.72 11.18 -9.54
CA GLN A 251 17.97 11.94 -9.74
C GLN A 251 17.91 12.85 -10.97
N THR A 252 17.23 12.44 -12.03
CA THR A 252 17.04 13.24 -13.24
C THR A 252 15.99 14.33 -13.05
N GLU A 253 14.88 14.00 -12.39
CA GLU A 253 13.73 14.91 -12.22
C GLU A 253 13.96 16.00 -11.16
N LYS A 254 14.74 15.73 -10.11
CA LYS A 254 14.88 16.61 -8.92
C LYS A 254 15.22 18.07 -9.22
N GLY A 255 15.95 18.32 -10.30
CA GLY A 255 16.34 19.68 -10.72
C GLY A 255 15.21 20.48 -11.35
N GLN A 256 14.11 19.82 -11.72
CA GLN A 256 12.94 20.43 -12.38
C GLN A 256 11.75 20.63 -11.44
N TRP A 257 11.82 20.14 -10.20
CA TRP A 257 10.69 20.15 -9.28
C TRP A 257 10.42 21.53 -8.70
N PHE A 258 11.44 22.22 -8.24
CA PHE A 258 11.30 23.50 -7.53
C PHE A 258 12.19 24.57 -8.15
N HIS A 259 11.61 25.75 -8.41
CA HIS A 259 12.32 26.90 -8.95
C HIS A 259 12.97 27.74 -7.84
N ALA A 260 13.99 28.53 -8.18
CA ALA A 260 14.75 29.31 -7.21
C ALA A 260 13.94 30.42 -6.52
N ASP A 261 12.97 30.97 -7.22
CA ASP A 261 12.07 32.07 -6.84
C ASP A 261 10.80 31.60 -6.15
N ILE A 262 10.69 30.30 -5.83
CA ILE A 262 9.52 29.75 -5.16
C ILE A 262 9.43 30.27 -3.72
N ASP A 263 8.23 30.66 -3.30
CA ASP A 263 7.97 30.97 -1.89
C ASP A 263 8.12 29.70 -1.04
N ARG A 264 9.15 29.70 -0.18
CA ARG A 264 9.48 28.54 0.66
C ARG A 264 8.41 28.21 1.67
N ALA A 265 7.70 29.20 2.22
CA ALA A 265 6.64 28.97 3.17
C ALA A 265 5.45 28.31 2.48
N GLN A 266 5.06 28.80 1.31
CA GLN A 266 4.01 28.22 0.50
C GLN A 266 4.37 26.80 0.02
N LEU A 267 5.62 26.57 -0.37
CA LEU A 267 6.11 25.24 -0.75
C LEU A 267 5.97 24.24 0.42
N ILE A 268 6.42 24.62 1.61
CA ILE A 268 6.30 23.77 2.80
C ILE A 268 4.84 23.45 3.08
N GLN A 269 3.98 24.46 3.14
CA GLN A 269 2.55 24.27 3.42
C GLN A 269 1.90 23.34 2.41
N GLN A 270 2.13 23.54 1.11
CA GLN A 270 1.52 22.70 0.09
C GLN A 270 2.09 21.28 0.08
N LEU A 271 3.39 21.11 0.28
CA LEU A 271 4.02 19.79 0.36
C LEU A 271 3.45 18.98 1.54
N VAL A 272 3.29 19.62 2.68
CA VAL A 272 2.70 18.94 3.85
C VAL A 272 1.22 18.70 3.64
N ALA A 273 0.43 19.71 3.28
CA ALA A 273 -1.02 19.62 3.22
C ALA A 273 -1.57 18.78 2.06
N GLN A 274 -0.86 18.73 0.91
CA GLN A 274 -1.36 18.04 -0.27
C GLN A 274 -0.67 16.68 -0.54
N CYS A 275 0.47 16.43 0.10
CA CYS A 275 1.26 15.23 -0.13
C CYS A 275 1.49 14.44 1.14
N LEU A 276 2.36 14.93 2.02
CA LEU A 276 2.87 14.14 3.14
C LEU A 276 1.78 13.77 4.14
N TYR A 277 1.06 14.76 4.65
CA TYR A 277 0.05 14.57 5.68
C TYR A 277 -1.13 13.69 5.21
N PRO A 278 -1.82 13.99 4.09
CA PRO A 278 -2.94 13.17 3.65
C PRO A 278 -2.54 11.72 3.39
N ARG A 279 -1.36 11.51 2.83
CA ARG A 279 -0.89 10.16 2.53
C ARG A 279 -0.49 9.39 3.79
N ALA A 280 0.12 10.06 4.78
CA ALA A 280 0.48 9.43 6.05
C ALA A 280 -0.73 8.91 6.83
N LEU A 281 -1.91 9.50 6.65
CA LEU A 281 -3.14 9.07 7.29
C LEU A 281 -3.81 7.85 6.63
N PHE A 282 -3.42 7.44 5.43
CA PHE A 282 -4.08 6.33 4.74
C PHE A 282 -3.78 4.98 5.37
N SER A 283 -2.52 4.72 5.66
CA SER A 283 -2.07 3.45 6.21
C SER A 283 -0.67 3.55 6.81
N PRO A 284 -0.26 2.63 7.70
CA PRO A 284 1.12 2.56 8.19
C PRO A 284 2.16 2.46 7.06
N THR A 285 1.85 1.75 5.98
CA THR A 285 2.71 1.66 4.78
C THR A 285 2.89 3.01 4.10
N ASP A 286 1.80 3.78 3.98
CA ASP A 286 1.84 5.11 3.36
C ASP A 286 2.51 6.15 4.26
N ALA A 287 2.38 6.04 5.58
CA ALA A 287 3.12 6.86 6.53
C ALA A 287 4.64 6.64 6.42
N VAL A 288 5.06 5.37 6.40
CA VAL A 288 6.48 5.01 6.16
C VAL A 288 6.94 5.48 4.78
N PHE A 289 6.09 5.36 3.75
CA PHE A 289 6.40 5.90 2.42
C PHE A 289 6.65 7.41 2.47
N ALA A 290 5.76 8.20 3.07
CA ALA A 290 5.89 9.65 3.13
C ALA A 290 7.21 10.08 3.81
N ALA A 291 7.54 9.44 4.94
CA ALA A 291 8.81 9.67 5.65
C ALA A 291 10.04 9.27 4.81
N ARG A 292 9.99 8.11 4.15
CA ARG A 292 11.07 7.61 3.29
C ARG A 292 11.22 8.44 2.03
N PHE A 293 10.14 8.91 1.43
CA PHE A 293 10.18 9.80 0.26
C PHE A 293 10.87 11.12 0.61
N LEU A 294 10.46 11.80 1.69
CA LEU A 294 11.08 13.04 2.14
C LEU A 294 12.59 12.86 2.42
N ARG A 295 12.96 11.78 3.10
CA ARG A 295 14.37 11.42 3.32
C ARG A 295 15.12 11.20 2.00
N THR A 296 14.50 10.51 1.05
CA THR A 296 15.11 10.19 -0.25
C THR A 296 15.38 11.46 -1.04
N ILE A 297 14.41 12.37 -1.20
CA ILE A 297 14.59 13.60 -1.95
C ILE A 297 15.59 14.55 -1.27
N HIS A 298 15.65 14.54 0.07
CA HIS A 298 16.69 15.24 0.82
C HIS A 298 18.08 14.67 0.53
N THR A 299 18.24 13.35 0.66
CA THR A 299 19.54 12.67 0.42
C THR A 299 20.03 12.81 -1.02
N LEU A 300 19.12 12.90 -1.98
CA LEU A 300 19.44 13.19 -3.37
C LEU A 300 19.94 14.63 -3.59
N GLY A 301 19.84 15.50 -2.59
CA GLY A 301 20.23 16.91 -2.71
C GLY A 301 19.29 17.67 -3.64
N THR A 302 17.97 17.54 -3.45
CA THR A 302 16.96 18.25 -4.24
C THR A 302 17.12 19.76 -4.07
N PRO A 303 17.31 20.54 -5.15
CA PRO A 303 17.45 21.99 -5.07
C PRO A 303 16.20 22.63 -4.44
N HIS A 304 16.43 23.70 -3.68
CA HIS A 304 15.38 24.53 -3.10
C HIS A 304 14.40 23.82 -2.13
N LEU A 305 14.67 22.57 -1.73
CA LEU A 305 13.86 21.83 -0.77
C LEU A 305 14.17 22.28 0.67
N PRO A 306 13.24 22.92 1.38
CA PRO A 306 13.44 23.38 2.76
C PRO A 306 13.13 22.26 3.78
N THR A 307 13.89 21.17 3.78
CA THR A 307 13.60 19.94 4.55
C THR A 307 13.37 20.19 6.04
N LEU A 308 14.21 21.04 6.68
CA LEU A 308 14.03 21.36 8.11
C LEU A 308 12.71 22.08 8.36
N GLY A 309 12.31 23.02 7.49
CA GLY A 309 11.02 23.68 7.59
C GLY A 309 9.84 22.72 7.39
N VAL A 310 9.98 21.71 6.54
CA VAL A 310 8.96 20.65 6.37
C VAL A 310 8.79 19.85 7.67
N TYR A 311 9.90 19.41 8.29
CA TYR A 311 9.83 18.71 9.59
C TYR A 311 9.26 19.59 10.69
N ASP A 312 9.68 20.85 10.76
CA ASP A 312 9.16 21.80 11.74
C ASP A 312 7.64 21.96 11.61
N THR A 313 7.15 22.17 10.38
CA THR A 313 5.72 22.29 10.10
C THR A 313 4.95 21.01 10.44
N LEU A 314 5.46 19.84 10.07
CA LEU A 314 4.83 18.57 10.42
C LEU A 314 4.69 18.41 11.94
N LEU A 315 5.77 18.62 12.68
CA LEU A 315 5.80 18.39 14.14
C LEU A 315 5.02 19.46 14.92
N THR A 316 5.08 20.72 14.50
CA THR A 316 4.48 21.82 15.26
C THR A 316 3.03 22.11 14.88
N GLN A 317 2.67 21.96 13.61
CA GLN A 317 1.36 22.36 13.10
C GLN A 317 0.40 21.19 12.84
N HIS A 318 0.93 19.98 12.59
CA HIS A 318 0.08 18.83 12.22
C HIS A 318 -0.01 17.75 13.29
N VAL A 319 1.02 17.48 14.07
CA VAL A 319 0.98 16.43 15.12
C VAL A 319 -0.10 16.72 16.16
N ALA A 320 -0.14 17.92 16.71
CA ALA A 320 -1.09 18.25 17.76
C ALA A 320 -2.56 18.22 17.28
N PRO A 321 -2.93 18.86 16.14
CA PRO A 321 -4.28 18.71 15.57
C PRO A 321 -4.63 17.24 15.25
N THR A 322 -3.69 16.46 14.72
CA THR A 322 -3.93 15.05 14.38
C THR A 322 -4.33 14.25 15.61
N LEU A 323 -3.64 14.42 16.73
CA LEU A 323 -3.96 13.73 17.98
C LEU A 323 -5.38 14.03 18.51
N PHE A 324 -5.92 15.22 18.19
CA PHE A 324 -7.24 15.64 18.63
C PHE A 324 -8.38 15.40 17.65
N LEU A 325 -8.08 15.36 16.33
CA LEU A 325 -9.08 15.37 15.27
C LEU A 325 -9.08 14.08 14.44
N ALA A 326 -8.02 13.28 14.50
CA ALA A 326 -7.90 12.06 13.73
C ALA A 326 -8.89 10.98 14.20
N THR A 327 -9.32 10.16 13.25
CA THR A 327 -10.01 8.92 13.55
C THR A 327 -9.06 7.93 14.24
N GLU A 328 -9.61 6.83 14.79
CA GLU A 328 -8.78 5.82 15.45
C GLU A 328 -7.74 5.21 14.50
N ASN A 329 -8.12 4.93 13.25
CA ASN A 329 -7.20 4.36 12.26
C ASN A 329 -6.14 5.36 11.80
N GLU A 330 -6.52 6.61 11.58
CA GLU A 330 -5.59 7.69 11.25
C GLU A 330 -4.55 7.91 12.36
N ALA A 331 -4.99 7.92 13.61
CA ALA A 331 -4.10 8.07 14.76
C ALA A 331 -3.12 6.91 14.93
N ARG A 332 -3.52 5.69 14.54
CA ARG A 332 -2.63 4.51 14.54
C ARG A 332 -1.62 4.51 13.39
N SER A 333 -1.96 5.14 12.28
CA SER A 333 -1.10 5.20 11.08
C SER A 333 -0.03 6.27 11.18
N TYR A 334 -0.38 7.40 11.83
CA TYR A 334 0.47 8.59 11.95
C TYR A 334 1.58 8.41 12.98
#